data_8b85d1114437aa1b2ff2189c91a3475a
#
_entry.id   8b85d1114437aa1b2ff2189c91a3475a
#
_cell.length_a   1.000
_cell.length_b   1.000
_cell.length_c   1.000
_cell.angle_alpha   90.00
_cell.angle_beta   90.00
_cell.angle_gamma   90.00
#
_symmetry.space_group_name_H-M   'P 1'
#
loop_
_entity.id
_entity.type
_entity.pdbx_description
1 polymer ?
#
loop_
_entity_poly.entity_id
_entity_poly.type
_entity_poly.pdbx_seq_one_letter_code
_entity_poly.pdbx_strand_id
1 'polypeptide(L)'
;MDEHVPKAVTEGLRRRGVDVITVQELGLQAAEDMRHLERAAQGGRVVVTQDANLLRLHASGLLHQGIAYTHQYTPVSHILRSLILLHDVLTSGDMVRHVEFL
;
A
#
# COMPACT_ATOMS: atom_id res chain seq x y z
N MET A 1 1.46 -3.46 3.45
CA MET A 1 2.69 -2.69 3.22
C MET A 1 3.72 -3.58 2.55
N ASP A 2 4.18 -3.20 1.39
CA ASP A 2 5.17 -3.92 0.61
C ASP A 2 6.50 -4.02 1.37
N GLU A 3 7.23 -5.13 1.19
CA GLU A 3 8.51 -5.36 1.87
C GLU A 3 9.60 -4.34 1.51
N HIS A 4 9.51 -3.70 0.34
CA HIS A 4 10.47 -2.69 -0.11
C HIS A 4 10.20 -1.29 0.45
N VAL A 5 9.03 -1.07 1.05
CA VAL A 5 8.74 0.21 1.70
C VAL A 5 9.48 0.27 3.04
N PRO A 6 10.18 1.38 3.35
CA PRO A 6 10.95 1.46 4.58
C PRO A 6 10.13 1.19 5.84
N LYS A 7 10.70 0.43 6.76
CA LYS A 7 10.07 0.06 8.03
C LYS A 7 9.64 1.29 8.84
N ALA A 8 10.38 2.39 8.74
CA ALA A 8 10.05 3.64 9.43
C ALA A 8 8.67 4.18 9.04
N VAL A 9 8.21 3.92 7.82
CA VAL A 9 6.86 4.31 7.37
C VAL A 9 5.80 3.56 8.16
N THR A 10 5.95 2.24 8.28
CA THR A 10 5.04 1.38 9.05
C THR A 10 4.98 1.83 10.51
N GLU A 11 6.14 2.07 11.11
CA GLU A 11 6.22 2.50 12.51
C GLU A 11 5.56 3.87 12.71
N GLY A 12 5.81 4.81 11.80
CA GLY A 12 5.21 6.14 11.86
C GLY A 12 3.69 6.11 11.75
N LEU A 13 3.15 5.29 10.85
CA LEU A 13 1.71 5.12 10.70
C LEU A 13 1.08 4.51 11.96
N ARG A 14 1.71 3.49 12.53
CA ARG A 14 1.21 2.83 13.74
C ARG A 14 1.18 3.78 14.94
N ARG A 15 2.16 4.67 15.07
CA ARG A 15 2.16 5.71 16.11
C ARG A 15 0.98 6.65 15.99
N ARG A 16 0.45 6.84 14.78
CA ARG A 16 -0.72 7.67 14.51
C ARG A 16 -2.03 6.90 14.63
N GLY A 17 -1.99 5.65 15.06
CA GLY A 17 -3.18 4.80 15.19
C GLY A 17 -3.70 4.22 13.89
N VAL A 18 -2.93 4.28 12.81
CA VAL A 18 -3.31 3.67 11.53
C VAL A 18 -3.05 2.17 11.58
N ASP A 19 -4.06 1.38 11.20
CA ASP A 19 -3.94 -0.06 11.13
C ASP A 19 -3.12 -0.47 9.90
N VAL A 20 -1.95 -1.04 10.13
CA VAL A 20 -1.01 -1.43 9.09
C VAL A 20 -0.55 -2.86 9.31
N ILE A 21 -0.57 -3.67 8.24
CA ILE A 21 0.02 -5.00 8.23
C ILE A 21 1.12 -5.03 7.18
N THR A 22 2.27 -5.58 7.53
CA THR A 22 3.39 -5.73 6.58
C THR A 22 3.32 -7.09 5.89
N VAL A 23 3.96 -7.17 4.71
CA VAL A 23 4.11 -8.44 3.98
C VAL A 23 4.86 -9.46 4.85
N GLN A 24 5.88 -9.02 5.60
CA GLN A 24 6.64 -9.89 6.49
C GLN A 24 5.75 -10.50 7.58
N GLU A 25 4.86 -9.71 8.19
CA GLU A 25 3.94 -10.18 9.22
C GLU A 25 2.94 -11.21 8.69
N LEU A 26 2.60 -11.14 7.40
CA LEU A 26 1.72 -12.10 6.75
C LEU A 26 2.47 -13.34 6.23
N GLY A 27 3.81 -13.34 6.29
CA GLY A 27 4.62 -14.42 5.73
C GLY A 27 4.62 -14.46 4.20
N LEU A 28 4.38 -13.35 3.55
CA LEU A 28 4.28 -13.24 2.09
C LEU A 28 5.51 -12.63 1.43
N GLN A 29 6.65 -12.54 2.14
CA GLN A 29 7.91 -12.11 1.53
C GLN A 29 8.21 -13.03 0.34
N ALA A 30 8.68 -12.46 -0.74
CA ALA A 30 8.98 -13.17 -1.99
C ALA A 30 7.76 -13.82 -2.67
N ALA A 31 6.53 -13.57 -2.21
CA ALA A 31 5.34 -13.97 -2.93
C ALA A 31 5.14 -13.06 -4.15
N GLU A 32 4.42 -13.58 -5.15
CA GLU A 32 4.11 -12.81 -6.35
C GLU A 32 3.19 -11.61 -6.02
N ASP A 33 3.33 -10.52 -6.79
CA ASP A 33 2.55 -9.30 -6.60
C ASP A 33 1.04 -9.55 -6.64
N MET A 34 0.58 -10.48 -7.50
CA MET A 34 -0.82 -10.83 -7.58
C MET A 34 -1.33 -11.37 -6.24
N ARG A 35 -0.53 -12.16 -5.53
CA ARG A 35 -0.90 -12.70 -4.22
C ARG A 35 -0.99 -11.60 -3.16
N HIS A 36 -0.12 -10.60 -3.24
CA HIS A 36 -0.20 -9.44 -2.35
C HIS A 36 -1.52 -8.69 -2.54
N LEU A 37 -1.91 -8.44 -3.80
CA LEU A 37 -3.19 -7.79 -4.10
C LEU A 37 -4.39 -8.63 -3.67
N GLU A 38 -4.37 -9.94 -3.93
CA GLU A 38 -5.44 -10.85 -3.51
C GLU A 38 -5.61 -10.85 -2.01
N ARG A 39 -4.51 -10.93 -1.27
CA ARG A 39 -4.56 -10.95 0.21
C ARG A 39 -5.07 -9.62 0.76
N ALA A 40 -4.63 -8.50 0.19
CA ALA A 40 -5.10 -7.17 0.58
C ALA A 40 -6.59 -7.02 0.29
N ALA A 41 -7.05 -7.49 -0.87
CA ALA A 41 -8.46 -7.43 -1.24
C ALA A 41 -9.34 -8.22 -0.28
N GLN A 42 -8.90 -9.41 0.13
CA GLN A 42 -9.60 -10.22 1.13
C GLN A 42 -9.76 -9.50 2.47
N GLY A 43 -8.75 -8.71 2.85
CA GLY A 43 -8.78 -7.94 4.09
C GLY A 43 -9.42 -6.56 3.95
N GLY A 44 -9.85 -6.15 2.75
CA GLY A 44 -10.35 -4.81 2.49
C GLY A 44 -9.27 -3.74 2.64
N ARG A 45 -8.01 -4.07 2.36
CA ARG A 45 -6.86 -3.20 2.61
C ARG A 45 -6.29 -2.58 1.36
N VAL A 46 -5.78 -1.36 1.50
CA VAL A 46 -4.98 -0.68 0.48
C VAL A 46 -3.56 -1.23 0.51
N VAL A 47 -2.98 -1.47 -0.67
CA VAL A 47 -1.58 -1.88 -0.81
C VAL A 47 -0.71 -0.65 -1.01
N VAL A 48 0.33 -0.50 -0.19
CA VAL A 48 1.36 0.53 -0.37
C VAL A 48 2.58 -0.15 -0.97
N THR A 49 3.04 0.33 -2.12
CA THR A 49 4.09 -0.33 -2.88
C THR A 49 4.99 0.65 -3.61
N GLN A 50 6.22 0.20 -3.91
CA GLN A 50 7.15 0.87 -4.83
C GLN A 50 7.30 0.08 -6.13
N ASP A 51 6.55 -1.01 -6.30
CA ASP A 51 6.69 -1.90 -7.45
C ASP A 51 5.72 -1.53 -8.57
N ALA A 52 6.27 -1.16 -9.73
CA ALA A 52 5.48 -0.83 -10.90
C ALA A 52 4.67 -2.00 -11.45
N ASN A 53 4.98 -3.24 -11.10
CA ASN A 53 4.18 -4.39 -11.52
C ASN A 53 2.74 -4.31 -11.00
N LEU A 54 2.54 -3.76 -9.82
CA LEU A 54 1.19 -3.56 -9.26
C LEU A 54 0.39 -2.55 -10.10
N LEU A 55 1.06 -1.54 -10.66
CA LEU A 55 0.42 -0.60 -11.59
C LEU A 55 -0.01 -1.30 -12.88
N ARG A 56 0.80 -2.24 -13.38
CA ARG A 56 0.45 -3.03 -14.56
C ARG A 56 -0.75 -3.94 -14.30
N LEU A 57 -0.82 -4.54 -13.12
CA LEU A 57 -1.96 -5.37 -12.72
C LEU A 57 -3.24 -4.53 -12.62
N HIS A 58 -3.15 -3.31 -12.10
CA HIS A 58 -4.26 -2.36 -12.10
C HIS A 58 -4.71 -2.06 -13.52
N ALA A 59 -3.77 -1.72 -14.41
CA ALA A 59 -4.08 -1.39 -15.81
C ALA A 59 -4.69 -2.58 -16.57
N SER A 60 -4.40 -3.81 -16.17
CA SER A 60 -4.98 -5.02 -16.77
C SER A 60 -6.42 -5.30 -16.32
N GLY A 61 -6.94 -4.50 -15.39
CA GLY A 61 -8.31 -4.64 -14.88
C GLY A 61 -8.45 -5.51 -13.64
N LEU A 62 -7.35 -5.93 -13.02
CA LEU A 62 -7.42 -6.72 -11.78
C LEU A 62 -8.11 -5.92 -10.67
N LEU A 63 -9.05 -6.56 -9.98
CA LEU A 63 -9.79 -5.92 -8.89
C LEU A 63 -8.92 -5.79 -7.64
N HIS A 64 -8.98 -4.63 -6.99
CA HIS A 64 -8.27 -4.38 -5.74
C HIS A 64 -8.99 -3.33 -4.89
N GLN A 65 -8.59 -3.21 -3.64
CA GLN A 65 -9.19 -2.27 -2.67
C GLN A 65 -8.42 -0.94 -2.61
N GLY A 66 -7.48 -0.74 -3.49
CA GLY A 66 -6.68 0.48 -3.60
C GLY A 66 -5.18 0.20 -3.61
N ILE A 67 -4.46 1.01 -4.37
CA ILE A 67 -3.00 0.96 -4.45
C ILE A 67 -2.49 2.37 -4.18
N ALA A 68 -1.58 2.51 -3.23
CA ALA A 68 -0.82 3.73 -3.00
C ALA A 68 0.61 3.48 -3.49
N TYR A 69 0.98 4.15 -4.57
CA TYR A 69 2.26 3.94 -5.22
C TYR A 69 3.24 5.08 -4.90
N THR A 70 4.47 4.73 -4.59
CA THR A 70 5.55 5.68 -4.40
C THR A 70 6.80 5.22 -5.14
N HIS A 71 7.56 6.16 -5.71
CA HIS A 71 8.83 5.84 -6.36
C HIS A 71 9.88 5.42 -5.34
N GLN A 72 10.84 4.59 -5.80
CA GLN A 72 12.05 4.31 -5.03
C GLN A 72 12.76 5.63 -4.70
N TYR A 73 13.47 5.65 -3.57
CA TYR A 73 14.22 6.80 -3.08
C TYR A 73 13.37 7.99 -2.65
N THR A 74 12.04 7.87 -2.64
CA THR A 74 11.19 8.91 -2.03
C THR A 74 11.49 8.99 -0.53
N PRO A 75 11.73 10.19 0.02
CA PRO A 75 12.02 10.31 1.46
C PRO A 75 10.92 9.75 2.35
N VAL A 76 11.30 9.10 3.44
CA VAL A 76 10.36 8.51 4.42
C VAL A 76 9.35 9.56 4.90
N SER A 77 9.81 10.78 5.19
CA SER A 77 8.94 11.86 5.66
C SER A 77 7.84 12.21 4.66
N HIS A 78 8.16 12.17 3.36
CA HIS A 78 7.19 12.43 2.31
C HIS A 78 6.16 11.31 2.21
N ILE A 79 6.63 10.06 2.20
CA ILE A 79 5.75 8.88 2.13
C ILE A 79 4.79 8.88 3.32
N LEU A 80 5.32 9.06 4.52
CA LEU A 80 4.54 9.05 5.74
C LEU A 80 3.48 10.14 5.76
N ARG A 81 3.86 11.37 5.40
CA ARG A 81 2.94 12.52 5.36
C ARG A 81 1.83 12.30 4.35
N SER A 82 2.17 11.80 3.15
CA SER A 82 1.21 11.54 2.10
C SER A 82 0.22 10.44 2.48
N LEU A 83 0.69 9.38 3.14
CA LEU A 83 -0.19 8.29 3.60
C LEU A 83 -1.12 8.73 4.73
N ILE A 84 -0.65 9.56 5.63
CA ILE A 84 -1.49 10.11 6.70
C ILE A 84 -2.59 10.98 6.10
N LEU A 85 -2.25 11.83 5.15
CA LEU A 85 -3.23 12.67 4.46
C LEU A 85 -4.27 11.82 3.73
N LEU A 86 -3.83 10.79 3.02
CA LEU A 86 -4.70 9.85 2.31
C LEU A 86 -5.68 9.18 3.27
N HIS A 87 -5.17 8.70 4.41
CA HIS A 87 -5.98 8.04 5.43
C HIS A 87 -7.04 8.98 6.01
N ASP A 88 -6.70 10.25 6.22
CA ASP A 88 -7.61 11.23 6.80
C ASP A 88 -8.65 11.76 5.83
N VAL A 89 -8.35 11.81 4.54
CA VAL A 89 -9.17 12.46 3.51
C VAL A 89 -10.03 11.48 2.72
N LEU A 90 -9.47 10.30 2.37
CA LEU A 90 -10.17 9.32 1.54
C LEU A 90 -10.77 8.20 2.39
N THR A 91 -11.97 7.76 2.01
CA THR A 91 -12.61 6.60 2.61
C THR A 91 -12.14 5.31 1.93
N SER A 92 -12.42 4.15 2.55
CA SER A 92 -12.16 2.85 1.93
C SER A 92 -12.87 2.72 0.58
N GLY A 93 -14.09 3.26 0.45
CA GLY A 93 -14.84 3.24 -0.80
C GLY A 93 -14.17 4.07 -1.90
N ASP A 94 -13.56 5.19 -1.54
CA ASP A 94 -12.84 6.04 -2.49
C ASP A 94 -11.61 5.34 -3.07
N MET A 95 -11.02 4.40 -2.33
CA MET A 95 -9.82 3.69 -2.74
C MET A 95 -10.07 2.46 -3.59
N VAL A 96 -11.31 1.95 -3.62
CA VAL A 96 -11.63 0.77 -4.44
C VAL A 96 -11.32 1.05 -5.90
N ARG A 97 -10.48 0.19 -6.50
CA ARG A 97 -10.02 0.29 -7.90
C ARG A 97 -9.27 1.59 -8.22
N HIS A 98 -8.81 2.29 -7.21
CA HIS A 98 -8.10 3.56 -7.37
C HIS A 98 -6.60 3.38 -7.12
N VAL A 99 -5.78 4.11 -7.87
CA VAL A 99 -4.34 4.23 -7.64
C VAL A 99 -4.05 5.67 -7.24
N GLU A 100 -3.41 5.84 -6.08
CA GLU A 100 -2.96 7.15 -5.61
C GLU A 100 -1.44 7.20 -5.70
N PHE A 101 -0.91 8.20 -6.37
CA PHE A 101 0.53 8.44 -6.47
C PHE A 101 0.96 9.38 -5.35
N LEU A 102 1.84 8.89 -4.51
CA LEU A 102 2.31 9.64 -3.34
C LEU A 102 3.37 10.68 -3.67
#